data_13f7242f2831188fbc7dc599c0d7686b
#
_entry.id   13f7242f2831188fbc7dc599c0d7686b
#
_cell.length_a   1.000
_cell.length_b   1.000
_cell.length_c   1.000
_cell.angle_alpha   90.00
_cell.angle_beta   90.00
_cell.angle_gamma   90.00
#
_symmetry.space_group_name_H-M   'P 1'
#
loop_
_entity.id
_entity.type
_entity.pdbx_description
1 polymer ?
#
loop_
_entity_poly.entity_id
_entity_poly.type
_entity_poly.pdbx_seq_one_letter_code
_entity_poly.pdbx_strand_id
1 'polypeptide(L)'
;MKVGLFIPCYINAVYPEVGIASYKLLRHVGVDVDYPMDQTCCGQPMANAGFEDEAARLALRMEEQFKNYDYVVGPSASCVAFVKENHPHILGKRDHVCMNSKKIYDICEFLHDVVRPGSLPAVFPHKVSIHNSCHGVRELHLSSPSERNIPYYSK
;
A
#
# COMPACT_ATOMS: atom_id res chain seq x y z
N MET A 1 10.40 -2.98 14.44
CA MET A 1 9.63 -2.39 13.33
C MET A 1 8.38 -3.22 13.15
N LYS A 2 7.24 -2.69 13.54
CA LYS A 2 5.93 -3.35 13.43
C LYS A 2 5.19 -2.82 12.21
N VAL A 3 4.84 -3.69 11.28
CA VAL A 3 4.20 -3.33 10.00
C VAL A 3 2.75 -3.80 9.99
N GLY A 4 1.82 -2.90 9.71
CA GLY A 4 0.43 -3.22 9.44
C GLY A 4 0.23 -3.49 7.95
N LEU A 5 -0.23 -4.69 7.59
CA LEU A 5 -0.56 -5.03 6.21
C LEU A 5 -1.97 -4.54 5.89
N PHE A 6 -2.07 -3.57 5.00
CA PHE A 6 -3.33 -3.06 4.48
C PHE A 6 -3.70 -3.78 3.18
N ILE A 7 -4.75 -4.58 3.20
CA ILE A 7 -5.27 -5.26 2.02
C ILE A 7 -6.52 -4.52 1.53
N PRO A 8 -6.44 -3.84 0.38
CA PRO A 8 -7.58 -3.13 -0.21
C PRO A 8 -8.81 -4.03 -0.41
N CYS A 9 -9.99 -3.44 -0.26
CA CYS A 9 -11.26 -4.16 -0.30
C CYS A 9 -11.44 -5.00 -1.59
N TYR A 10 -11.05 -4.47 -2.75
CA TYR A 10 -11.16 -5.20 -4.00
C TYR A 10 -10.17 -6.37 -4.10
N ILE A 11 -8.96 -6.23 -3.54
CA ILE A 11 -7.99 -7.33 -3.45
C ILE A 11 -8.56 -8.42 -2.55
N ASN A 12 -9.04 -8.06 -1.37
CA ASN A 12 -9.62 -9.04 -0.46
C ASN A 12 -10.83 -9.77 -1.05
N ALA A 13 -11.64 -9.09 -1.86
CA ALA A 13 -12.85 -9.67 -2.45
C ALA A 13 -12.59 -10.49 -3.72
N VAL A 14 -11.64 -10.09 -4.57
CA VAL A 14 -11.48 -10.63 -5.94
C VAL A 14 -10.17 -11.40 -6.11
N TYR A 15 -9.11 -10.96 -5.42
CA TYR A 15 -7.76 -11.51 -5.56
C TYR A 15 -7.11 -11.80 -4.19
N PRO A 16 -7.76 -12.57 -3.30
CA PRO A 16 -7.26 -12.79 -1.94
C PRO A 16 -5.85 -13.41 -1.90
N GLU A 17 -5.47 -14.15 -2.94
CA GLU A 17 -4.13 -14.71 -3.10
C GLU A 17 -3.03 -13.63 -3.14
N VAL A 18 -3.33 -12.42 -3.63
CA VAL A 18 -2.38 -11.29 -3.62
C VAL A 18 -2.11 -10.84 -2.18
N GLY A 19 -3.14 -10.76 -1.35
CA GLY A 19 -3.00 -10.45 0.07
C GLY A 19 -2.16 -11.49 0.81
N ILE A 20 -2.44 -12.77 0.56
CA ILE A 20 -1.68 -13.89 1.14
C ILE A 20 -0.22 -13.87 0.68
N ALA A 21 0.03 -13.63 -0.60
CA ALA A 21 1.38 -13.54 -1.14
C ALA A 21 2.16 -12.35 -0.53
N SER A 22 1.50 -11.20 -0.38
CA SER A 22 2.08 -10.02 0.26
C SER A 22 2.49 -10.29 1.71
N TYR A 23 1.62 -10.94 2.48
CA TYR A 23 1.93 -11.35 3.84
C TYR A 23 3.14 -12.30 3.90
N LYS A 24 3.12 -13.35 3.07
CA LYS A 24 4.22 -14.32 3.00
C LYS A 24 5.54 -13.68 2.60
N LEU A 25 5.52 -12.76 1.63
CA LEU A 25 6.69 -12.05 1.14
C LEU A 25 7.31 -11.20 2.26
N LEU A 26 6.51 -10.39 2.95
CA LEU A 26 6.98 -9.56 4.06
C LEU A 26 7.57 -10.42 5.20
N ARG A 27 6.91 -11.52 5.55
CA ARG A 27 7.44 -12.48 6.54
C ARG A 27 8.77 -13.10 6.08
N HIS A 28 8.86 -13.47 4.81
CA HIS A 28 10.07 -14.07 4.24
C HIS A 28 11.30 -13.14 4.33
N VAL A 29 11.10 -11.84 4.11
CA VAL A 29 12.18 -10.85 4.23
C VAL A 29 12.41 -10.37 5.67
N GLY A 30 11.86 -11.06 6.67
CA GLY A 30 12.10 -10.80 8.09
C GLY A 30 11.32 -9.64 8.69
N VAL A 31 10.26 -9.17 8.03
CA VAL A 31 9.41 -8.11 8.56
C VAL A 31 8.43 -8.67 9.60
N ASP A 32 8.31 -7.99 10.74
CA ASP A 32 7.25 -8.25 11.73
C ASP A 32 5.94 -7.64 11.24
N VAL A 33 5.21 -8.42 10.46
CA VAL A 33 3.96 -8.01 9.81
C VAL A 33 2.74 -8.58 10.52
N ASP A 34 1.77 -7.71 10.76
CA ASP A 34 0.47 -8.01 11.33
C ASP A 34 -0.64 -7.63 10.34
N TYR A 35 -1.75 -8.37 10.36
CA TYR A 35 -2.91 -8.12 9.53
C TYR A 35 -4.13 -7.81 10.43
N PRO A 36 -4.50 -6.53 10.61
CA PRO A 36 -5.72 -6.18 11.33
C PRO A 36 -6.95 -6.76 10.63
N MET A 37 -7.73 -7.59 11.33
CA MET A 37 -8.82 -8.38 10.73
C MET A 37 -10.04 -7.56 10.31
N ASP A 38 -10.27 -6.39 10.94
CA ASP A 38 -11.45 -5.56 10.73
C ASP A 38 -11.20 -4.38 9.76
N GLN A 39 -10.30 -4.59 8.80
CA GLN A 39 -9.95 -3.62 7.77
C GLN A 39 -11.15 -3.23 6.89
N THR A 40 -11.12 -1.99 6.44
CA THR A 40 -12.13 -1.44 5.54
C THR A 40 -11.51 -0.90 4.25
N CYS A 41 -12.35 -0.35 3.38
CA CYS A 41 -11.90 0.35 2.18
C CYS A 41 -11.09 1.61 2.54
N CYS A 42 -10.14 2.00 1.68
CA CYS A 42 -9.44 3.29 1.79
C CYS A 42 -10.35 4.52 1.60
N GLY A 43 -11.55 4.34 1.05
CA GLY A 43 -12.50 5.43 0.79
C GLY A 43 -12.43 6.04 -0.62
N GLN A 44 -11.46 5.64 -1.45
CA GLN A 44 -11.30 6.20 -2.80
C GLN A 44 -12.56 6.14 -3.67
N PRO A 45 -13.32 5.02 -3.74
CA PRO A 45 -14.54 4.98 -4.53
C PRO A 45 -15.60 5.97 -4.05
N MET A 46 -15.71 6.19 -2.74
CA MET A 46 -16.65 7.14 -2.15
C MET A 46 -16.27 8.57 -2.49
N ALA A 47 -15.00 8.93 -2.31
CA ALA A 47 -14.49 10.25 -2.68
C ALA A 47 -14.65 10.54 -4.16
N ASN A 48 -14.32 9.59 -5.04
CA ASN A 48 -14.48 9.74 -6.50
C ASN A 48 -15.93 9.90 -6.92
N ALA A 49 -16.87 9.33 -6.17
CA ALA A 49 -18.31 9.48 -6.42
C ALA A 49 -18.93 10.73 -5.75
N GLY A 50 -18.12 11.56 -5.07
CA GLY A 50 -18.58 12.77 -4.40
C GLY A 50 -19.14 12.57 -2.98
N PHE A 51 -19.04 11.36 -2.43
CA PHE A 51 -19.48 11.05 -1.06
C PHE A 51 -18.35 11.33 -0.06
N GLU A 52 -18.01 12.61 0.14
CA GLU A 52 -16.87 13.02 0.98
C GLU A 52 -17.03 12.62 2.46
N ASP A 53 -18.26 12.63 2.99
CA ASP A 53 -18.50 12.27 4.40
C ASP A 53 -18.28 10.78 4.65
N GLU A 54 -18.68 9.94 3.71
CA GLU A 54 -18.41 8.49 3.74
C GLU A 54 -16.92 8.21 3.61
N ALA A 55 -16.25 8.89 2.70
CA ALA A 55 -14.79 8.78 2.55
C ALA A 55 -14.06 9.20 3.83
N ALA A 56 -14.51 10.27 4.48
CA ALA A 56 -13.92 10.73 5.74
C ALA A 56 -14.11 9.74 6.89
N ARG A 57 -15.28 9.12 7.00
CA ARG A 57 -15.51 8.06 8.01
C ARG A 57 -14.58 6.87 7.82
N LEU A 58 -14.35 6.46 6.58
CA LEU A 58 -13.41 5.39 6.25
C LEU A 58 -11.96 5.79 6.55
N ALA A 59 -11.58 7.02 6.22
CA ALA A 59 -10.26 7.55 6.52
C ALA A 59 -9.98 7.61 8.03
N LEU A 60 -10.93 8.10 8.84
CA LEU A 60 -10.82 8.11 10.31
C LEU A 60 -10.67 6.70 10.89
N ARG A 61 -11.45 5.75 10.37
CA ARG A 61 -11.35 4.36 10.81
C ARG A 61 -9.99 3.77 10.47
N MET A 62 -9.44 4.07 9.31
CA MET A 62 -8.11 3.63 8.91
C MET A 62 -7.02 4.27 9.78
N GLU A 63 -7.14 5.56 10.13
CA GLU A 63 -6.23 6.22 11.07
C GLU A 63 -6.19 5.51 12.42
N GLU A 64 -7.34 5.21 12.99
CA GLU A 64 -7.45 4.51 14.27
C GLU A 64 -6.88 3.10 14.20
N GLN A 65 -7.18 2.37 13.15
CA GLN A 65 -6.78 0.97 12.97
C GLN A 65 -5.27 0.80 12.82
N PHE A 66 -4.62 1.72 12.11
CA PHE A 66 -3.19 1.64 11.82
C PHE A 66 -2.32 2.57 12.68
N LYS A 67 -2.87 3.26 13.68
CA LYS A 67 -2.13 4.24 14.50
C LYS A 67 -0.88 3.68 15.19
N ASN A 68 -0.92 2.42 15.64
CA ASN A 68 0.12 1.77 16.45
C ASN A 68 1.18 1.01 15.63
N TYR A 69 1.15 1.13 14.30
CA TYR A 69 2.16 0.54 13.43
C TYR A 69 3.21 1.57 13.04
N ASP A 70 4.46 1.14 12.92
CA ASP A 70 5.55 1.97 12.42
C ASP A 70 5.38 2.29 10.94
N TYR A 71 4.90 1.28 10.17
CA TYR A 71 4.61 1.36 8.75
C TYR A 71 3.29 0.69 8.41
N VAL A 72 2.66 1.16 7.36
CA VAL A 72 1.49 0.52 6.73
C VAL A 72 1.89 0.15 5.31
N VAL A 73 1.68 -1.09 4.90
CA VAL A 73 2.10 -1.57 3.58
C VAL A 73 0.92 -2.19 2.86
N GLY A 74 0.69 -1.79 1.62
CA GLY A 74 -0.40 -2.33 0.80
C GLY A 74 0.02 -2.69 -0.62
N PRO A 75 -0.55 -3.77 -1.21
CA PRO A 75 -0.22 -4.21 -2.57
C PRO A 75 -1.06 -3.52 -3.65
N SER A 76 -1.35 -2.23 -3.49
CA SER A 76 -2.15 -1.47 -4.45
C SER A 76 -1.73 -0.02 -4.48
N ALA A 77 -1.01 0.36 -5.52
CA ALA A 77 -0.54 1.72 -5.71
C ALA A 77 -1.65 2.77 -5.68
N SER A 78 -2.84 2.49 -6.25
CA SER A 78 -3.94 3.45 -6.24
C SER A 78 -4.51 3.72 -4.85
N CYS A 79 -4.69 2.67 -4.04
CA CYS A 79 -5.18 2.83 -2.67
C CYS A 79 -4.12 3.49 -1.77
N VAL A 80 -2.86 3.12 -1.93
CA VAL A 80 -1.74 3.75 -1.20
C VAL A 80 -1.63 5.23 -1.56
N ALA A 81 -1.65 5.57 -2.85
CA ALA A 81 -1.64 6.95 -3.31
C ALA A 81 -2.81 7.76 -2.75
N PHE A 82 -4.01 7.18 -2.79
CA PHE A 82 -5.20 7.84 -2.24
C PHE A 82 -5.04 8.17 -0.74
N VAL A 83 -4.49 7.24 0.05
CA VAL A 83 -4.24 7.49 1.47
C VAL A 83 -3.15 8.55 1.66
N LYS A 84 -2.06 8.50 0.88
CA LYS A 84 -0.98 9.50 0.97
C LYS A 84 -1.46 10.92 0.66
N GLU A 85 -2.16 11.08 -0.45
CA GLU A 85 -2.46 12.39 -1.02
C GLU A 85 -3.83 12.95 -0.58
N ASN A 86 -4.85 12.10 -0.48
CA ASN A 86 -6.22 12.55 -0.29
C ASN A 86 -6.69 12.51 1.18
N HIS A 87 -6.26 11.53 1.98
CA HIS A 87 -6.64 11.51 3.40
C HIS A 87 -6.25 12.79 4.15
N PRO A 88 -5.04 13.39 3.96
CA PRO A 88 -4.72 14.66 4.61
C PRO A 88 -5.71 15.77 4.29
N HIS A 89 -6.16 15.87 3.03
CA HIS A 89 -7.14 16.88 2.62
C HIS A 89 -8.54 16.60 3.19
N ILE A 90 -8.98 15.34 3.12
CA ILE A 90 -10.30 14.92 3.61
C ILE A 90 -10.40 15.11 5.13
N LEU A 91 -9.36 14.71 5.88
CA LEU A 91 -9.33 14.81 7.34
C LEU A 91 -9.01 16.23 7.81
N GLY A 92 -8.16 16.96 7.11
CA GLY A 92 -7.83 18.35 7.41
C GLY A 92 -9.04 19.28 7.36
N LYS A 93 -10.00 19.05 6.46
CA LYS A 93 -11.29 19.77 6.44
C LYS A 93 -12.13 19.56 7.73
N ARG A 94 -11.76 18.62 8.58
CA ARG A 94 -12.46 18.21 9.82
C ARG A 94 -11.58 18.32 11.06
N ASP A 95 -10.49 19.11 10.96
CA ASP A 95 -9.51 19.32 12.04
C ASP A 95 -8.85 18.03 12.56
N HIS A 96 -8.79 17.00 11.74
CA HIS A 96 -8.09 15.75 12.07
C HIS A 96 -6.72 15.66 11.38
N VAL A 97 -5.72 15.19 12.12
CA VAL A 97 -4.38 14.96 11.60
C VAL A 97 -4.30 13.57 10.99
N CYS A 98 -3.87 13.48 9.73
CA CYS A 98 -3.62 12.22 9.06
C CYS A 98 -2.17 11.76 9.30
N MET A 99 -1.98 10.74 10.13
CA MET A 99 -0.67 10.18 10.43
C MET A 99 -0.28 9.06 9.47
N ASN A 100 -1.26 8.29 8.99
CA ASN A 100 -1.00 7.15 8.10
C ASN A 100 -0.45 7.59 6.74
N SER A 101 -0.80 8.77 6.25
CA SER A 101 -0.25 9.31 4.99
C SER A 101 1.29 9.38 4.96
N LYS A 102 1.92 9.53 6.12
CA LYS A 102 3.39 9.63 6.25
C LYS A 102 4.09 8.28 6.35
N LYS A 103 3.37 7.22 6.65
CA LYS A 103 3.93 5.89 6.92
C LYS A 103 3.35 4.77 6.07
N ILE A 104 2.47 5.09 5.11
CA ILE A 104 1.94 4.11 4.17
C ILE A 104 2.81 4.01 2.91
N TYR A 105 3.04 2.79 2.47
CA TYR A 105 3.89 2.45 1.33
C TYR A 105 3.21 1.43 0.43
N ASP A 106 3.44 1.55 -0.87
CA ASP A 106 3.27 0.41 -1.77
C ASP A 106 4.28 -0.69 -1.41
N ILE A 107 3.90 -1.95 -1.58
CA ILE A 107 4.76 -3.08 -1.18
C ILE A 107 6.12 -3.07 -1.90
N CYS A 108 6.17 -2.67 -3.17
CA CYS A 108 7.42 -2.57 -3.93
C CYS A 108 8.26 -1.40 -3.42
N GLU A 109 7.63 -0.25 -3.15
CA GLU A 109 8.27 0.91 -2.54
C GLU A 109 8.87 0.55 -1.17
N PHE A 110 8.10 -0.13 -0.32
CA PHE A 110 8.54 -0.53 1.01
C PHE A 110 9.73 -1.50 0.97
N LEU A 111 9.68 -2.49 0.09
CA LEU A 111 10.79 -3.42 -0.10
C LEU A 111 12.05 -2.72 -0.60
N HIS A 112 11.91 -1.78 -1.53
CA HIS A 112 13.03 -1.06 -2.11
C HIS A 112 13.64 -0.03 -1.15
N ASP A 113 12.82 0.79 -0.51
CA ASP A 113 13.29 1.97 0.22
C ASP A 113 13.56 1.67 1.70
N VAL A 114 12.82 0.75 2.30
CA VAL A 114 12.88 0.47 3.74
C VAL A 114 13.59 -0.86 4.04
N VAL A 115 13.10 -1.96 3.48
CA VAL A 115 13.64 -3.30 3.81
C VAL A 115 14.98 -3.57 3.16
N ARG A 116 15.10 -3.24 1.87
CA ARG A 116 16.31 -3.43 1.05
C ARG A 116 16.86 -4.86 1.14
N PRO A 117 16.06 -5.89 0.89
CA PRO A 117 16.54 -7.26 0.92
C PRO A 117 17.60 -7.44 -0.16
N GLY A 118 18.72 -8.08 0.17
CA GLY A 118 19.86 -8.23 -0.75
C GLY A 118 19.52 -9.05 -2.00
N SER A 119 18.68 -10.09 -1.85
CA SER A 119 18.12 -10.87 -2.96
C SER A 119 16.82 -11.53 -2.52
N LEU A 120 15.90 -11.73 -3.48
CA LEU A 120 14.74 -12.58 -3.27
C LEU A 120 14.95 -13.89 -4.05
N PRO A 121 14.90 -15.06 -3.43
CA PRO A 121 15.00 -16.34 -4.11
C PRO A 121 13.68 -16.67 -4.82
N ALA A 122 13.35 -15.85 -5.82
CA ALA A 122 12.13 -15.99 -6.61
C ALA A 122 12.50 -16.23 -8.07
N VAL A 123 11.84 -17.22 -8.68
CA VAL A 123 11.98 -17.56 -10.09
C VAL A 123 10.61 -17.53 -10.73
N PHE A 124 10.49 -16.83 -11.85
CA PHE A 124 9.29 -16.86 -12.68
C PHE A 124 9.70 -17.15 -14.12
N PRO A 125 9.68 -18.42 -14.58
CA PRO A 125 10.28 -18.86 -15.84
C PRO A 125 9.40 -18.51 -17.06
N HIS A 126 8.82 -17.32 -17.09
CA HIS A 126 7.98 -16.84 -18.16
C HIS A 126 8.37 -15.42 -18.56
N LYS A 127 8.12 -15.08 -19.82
CA LYS A 127 8.25 -13.69 -20.29
C LYS A 127 7.15 -12.83 -19.64
N VAL A 128 7.55 -11.72 -19.05
CA VAL A 128 6.64 -10.77 -18.42
C VAL A 128 6.79 -9.39 -19.03
N SER A 129 5.73 -8.62 -19.02
CA SER A 129 5.77 -7.18 -19.26
C SER A 129 5.21 -6.46 -18.06
N ILE A 130 5.72 -5.25 -17.80
CA ILE A 130 5.30 -4.44 -16.67
C ILE A 130 4.38 -3.34 -17.18
N HIS A 131 3.19 -3.27 -16.58
CA HIS A 131 2.30 -2.13 -16.75
C HIS A 131 2.45 -1.19 -15.56
N ASN A 132 3.02 -0.02 -15.79
CA ASN A 132 3.10 1.02 -14.77
C ASN A 132 1.75 1.69 -14.61
N SER A 133 1.13 1.54 -13.44
CA SER A 133 -0.16 2.18 -13.14
C SER A 133 -0.03 3.70 -13.06
N CYS A 134 -1.08 4.43 -13.46
CA CYS A 134 -1.09 5.90 -13.43
C CYS A 134 -0.80 6.44 -12.03
N HIS A 135 -1.47 5.91 -10.99
CA HIS A 135 -1.25 6.32 -9.60
C HIS A 135 0.16 5.97 -9.11
N GLY A 136 0.69 4.79 -9.49
CA GLY A 136 2.05 4.42 -9.13
C GLY A 136 3.08 5.41 -9.67
N VAL A 137 2.96 5.78 -10.95
CA VAL A 137 3.94 6.67 -11.61
C VAL A 137 3.74 8.13 -11.21
N ARG A 138 2.50 8.63 -11.23
CA ARG A 138 2.23 10.07 -11.11
C ARG A 138 2.16 10.55 -9.65
N GLU A 139 1.67 9.72 -8.75
CA GLU A 139 1.42 10.09 -7.35
C GLU A 139 2.46 9.49 -6.41
N LEU A 140 2.80 8.21 -6.58
CA LEU A 140 3.84 7.57 -5.75
C LEU A 140 5.24 7.69 -6.33
N HIS A 141 5.39 8.26 -7.54
CA HIS A 141 6.67 8.38 -8.25
C HIS A 141 7.41 7.05 -8.37
N LEU A 142 6.67 5.96 -8.47
CA LEU A 142 7.21 4.63 -8.74
C LEU A 142 7.64 4.58 -10.21
N SER A 143 8.84 5.06 -10.49
CA SER A 143 9.45 4.95 -11.82
C SER A 143 9.62 3.48 -12.22
N SER A 144 9.89 3.23 -13.50
CA SER A 144 10.03 1.86 -13.99
C SER A 144 11.11 1.11 -13.19
N PRO A 145 11.00 -0.21 -13.03
CA PRO A 145 12.00 -1.02 -12.31
C PRO A 145 13.43 -0.83 -12.83
N SER A 146 13.59 -0.50 -14.13
CA SER A 146 14.87 -0.19 -14.75
C SER A 146 15.51 1.11 -14.25
N GLU A 147 14.70 2.09 -13.83
CA GLU A 147 15.17 3.38 -13.33
C GLU A 147 15.51 3.33 -11.84
N ARG A 148 14.85 2.43 -11.09
CA ARG A 148 15.07 2.27 -9.64
C ARG A 148 16.12 1.22 -9.28
N ASN A 149 16.76 0.58 -10.25
CA ASN A 149 17.70 -0.54 -10.00
C ASN A 149 17.12 -1.58 -9.04
N ILE A 150 15.83 -1.93 -9.24
CA ILE A 150 15.21 -2.97 -8.41
C ILE A 150 15.85 -4.30 -8.80
N PRO A 151 16.63 -4.95 -7.92
CA PRO A 151 17.43 -6.13 -8.27
C PRO A 151 16.59 -7.37 -8.60
N TYR A 152 15.27 -7.25 -8.53
CA TYR A 152 14.31 -8.34 -8.76
C TYR A 152 13.95 -8.58 -10.22
N TYR A 153 14.39 -7.70 -11.12
CA TYR A 153 14.14 -7.80 -12.56
C TYR A 153 15.45 -7.92 -13.33
N SER A 154 16.36 -8.79 -12.86
CA SER A 154 17.50 -9.17 -13.69
C SER A 154 16.98 -9.91 -14.93
N LYS A 155 17.44 -9.47 -16.11
CA LYS A 155 17.10 -9.97 -17.44
C LYS A 155 17.26 -11.47 -17.59
#